data_0f9baeee8f2a2f06168bd48e2e69745e
#
_entry.id   0f9baeee8f2a2f06168bd48e2e69745e
#
_cell.length_a   1.000
_cell.length_b   1.000
_cell.length_c   1.000
_cell.angle_alpha   90.00
_cell.angle_beta   90.00
_cell.angle_gamma   90.00
#
_symmetry.space_group_name_H-M   'P 1'
#
loop_
_entity.id
_entity.type
_entity.pdbx_description
1 polymer ?
#
loop_
_entity_poly.entity_id
_entity_poly.type
_entity_poly.pdbx_seq_one_letter_code
_entity_poly.pdbx_strand_id
1 'polypeptide(L)'
;MKRKKILYLDQFAVSNMYNAVPTSLWGQLRSIIIEKVNNRILSCPMPLEHLYETLGRSNMGEDGNESIEYSKQIAQQHHFFSEIAKGTTFYGYEEIAATEIMMLLRQGNVKPIQSMYFHKAYYADIEILDIYANGHKFNKENHFYNQELFKDVNGLREDMKKAGQELSKPDKSLALDYLCKIQTRAYIEGLKELCRKGEVNVRGVQCGKINIPNKVDLLLKLLCDKKLDKRLAQKLICELETHGFEKIPSMNIRSSLNADMAVNGKSQTPNDVIDIDRAAIGLRISDYFFADNEKKLAIERCQLDKKYQTKIYSAKKDSVSSLITELSEL
;
A
#
# COMPACT_ATOMS: atom_id res chain seq x y z
N MET A 1 12.14 27.24 3.11
CA MET A 1 10.92 26.68 3.76
C MET A 1 11.28 25.35 4.39
N LYS A 2 10.91 25.12 5.67
CA LYS A 2 11.05 23.80 6.27
C LYS A 2 10.20 22.80 5.47
N ARG A 3 10.69 21.57 5.28
CA ARG A 3 9.94 20.47 4.67
C ARG A 3 8.69 20.22 5.52
N LYS A 4 7.53 20.11 4.88
CA LYS A 4 6.31 19.66 5.56
C LYS A 4 6.49 18.24 6.08
N LYS A 5 6.03 18.00 7.30
CA LYS A 5 5.90 16.65 7.83
C LYS A 5 4.80 15.89 7.10
N ILE A 6 4.95 14.60 6.94
CA ILE A 6 3.95 13.74 6.28
C ILE A 6 3.41 12.77 7.31
N LEU A 7 2.08 12.75 7.44
CA LEU A 7 1.34 11.78 8.22
C LEU A 7 0.54 10.89 7.27
N TYR A 8 0.83 9.59 7.29
CA TYR A 8 -0.02 8.58 6.69
C TYR A 8 -1.14 8.21 7.68
N LEU A 9 -2.38 8.18 7.20
CA LEU A 9 -3.55 7.78 7.98
C LEU A 9 -4.19 6.56 7.33
N ASP A 10 -4.36 5.50 8.11
CA ASP A 10 -5.16 4.35 7.71
C ASP A 10 -6.66 4.69 7.74
N GLN A 11 -7.46 3.98 6.94
CA GLN A 11 -8.89 4.24 6.79
C GLN A 11 -9.65 4.17 8.12
N PHE A 12 -9.31 3.21 8.99
CA PHE A 12 -9.98 3.12 10.30
C PHE A 12 -9.73 4.36 11.17
N ALA A 13 -8.54 4.98 11.08
CA ALA A 13 -8.24 6.21 11.81
C ALA A 13 -9.10 7.38 11.31
N VAL A 14 -9.28 7.47 10.00
CA VAL A 14 -10.16 8.46 9.36
C VAL A 14 -11.60 8.26 9.81
N SER A 15 -12.10 7.02 9.80
CA SER A 15 -13.46 6.68 10.24
C SER A 15 -13.68 7.02 11.73
N ASN A 16 -12.71 6.73 12.59
CA ASN A 16 -12.79 7.09 14.01
C ASN A 16 -12.80 8.60 14.22
N MET A 17 -11.97 9.34 13.50
CA MET A 17 -11.95 10.80 13.58
C MET A 17 -13.25 11.44 13.05
N TYR A 18 -13.81 10.89 11.97
CA TYR A 18 -15.07 11.38 11.37
C TYR A 18 -16.21 11.29 12.37
N ASN A 19 -16.37 10.15 13.04
CA ASN A 19 -17.46 9.90 13.99
C ASN A 19 -17.18 10.46 15.41
N ALA A 20 -16.02 11.04 15.66
CA ALA A 20 -15.59 11.43 17.00
C ALA A 20 -16.28 12.70 17.50
N VAL A 21 -16.72 12.69 18.75
CA VAL A 21 -17.09 13.92 19.46
C VAL A 21 -15.82 14.75 19.75
N PRO A 22 -15.92 16.11 19.73
CA PRO A 22 -14.73 16.98 19.85
C PRO A 22 -13.87 16.75 21.10
N THR A 23 -14.47 16.37 22.21
CA THR A 23 -13.80 16.16 23.50
C THR A 23 -13.11 14.80 23.61
N SER A 24 -13.42 13.87 22.72
CA SER A 24 -12.78 12.54 22.70
C SER A 24 -11.34 12.63 22.18
N LEU A 25 -10.57 11.57 22.45
CA LEU A 25 -9.18 11.47 22.00
C LEU A 25 -9.07 11.56 20.45
N TRP A 26 -10.00 10.92 19.73
CA TRP A 26 -10.08 10.99 18.27
C TRP A 26 -10.51 12.38 17.77
N GLY A 27 -11.38 13.07 18.52
CA GLY A 27 -11.77 14.44 18.21
C GLY A 27 -10.61 15.41 18.40
N GLN A 28 -9.80 15.23 19.45
CA GLN A 28 -8.58 16.01 19.68
C GLN A 28 -7.55 15.75 18.56
N LEU A 29 -7.32 14.48 18.17
CA LEU A 29 -6.44 14.14 17.07
C LEU A 29 -6.91 14.79 15.76
N ARG A 30 -8.22 14.74 15.46
CA ARG A 30 -8.81 15.41 14.30
C ARG A 30 -8.50 16.91 14.30
N SER A 31 -8.74 17.58 15.43
CA SER A 31 -8.57 19.03 15.56
C SER A 31 -7.13 19.45 15.31
N ILE A 32 -6.16 18.74 15.91
CA ILE A 32 -4.76 19.06 15.74
C ILE A 32 -4.27 18.79 14.31
N ILE A 33 -4.70 17.70 13.69
CA ILE A 33 -4.34 17.40 12.30
C ILE A 33 -4.85 18.51 11.37
N ILE A 34 -6.12 18.90 11.51
CA ILE A 34 -6.73 19.96 10.69
C ILE A 34 -5.98 21.29 10.89
N GLU A 35 -5.64 21.64 12.12
CA GLU A 35 -4.84 22.83 12.43
C GLU A 35 -3.49 22.82 11.72
N LYS A 36 -2.71 21.74 11.89
CA LYS A 36 -1.36 21.65 11.31
C LYS A 36 -1.36 21.56 9.79
N VAL A 37 -2.39 20.95 9.19
CA VAL A 37 -2.57 20.91 7.73
C VAL A 37 -2.92 22.32 7.20
N ASN A 38 -3.83 23.04 7.85
CA ASN A 38 -4.20 24.40 7.47
C ASN A 38 -3.00 25.37 7.58
N ASN A 39 -2.17 25.19 8.60
CA ASN A 39 -0.94 25.97 8.80
C ASN A 39 0.21 25.50 7.86
N ARG A 40 -0.04 24.53 6.96
CA ARG A 40 0.95 23.99 6.00
C ARG A 40 2.19 23.37 6.64
N ILE A 41 2.10 22.94 7.90
CA ILE A 41 3.15 22.27 8.66
C ILE A 41 3.10 20.76 8.37
N LEU A 42 1.88 20.22 8.26
CA LEU A 42 1.59 18.80 8.02
C LEU A 42 0.98 18.60 6.63
N SER A 43 1.19 17.43 6.06
CA SER A 43 0.51 16.92 4.87
C SER A 43 0.00 15.52 5.17
N CYS A 44 -1.27 15.24 4.85
CA CYS A 44 -1.90 13.93 5.03
C CYS A 44 -2.45 13.45 3.68
N PRO A 45 -1.61 13.01 2.73
CA PRO A 45 -2.10 12.53 1.44
C PRO A 45 -3.01 11.32 1.62
N MET A 46 -4.06 11.23 0.82
CA MET A 46 -5.02 10.13 0.85
C MET A 46 -4.48 8.96 0.02
N PRO A 47 -4.42 7.73 0.55
CA PRO A 47 -4.13 6.55 -0.26
C PRO A 47 -5.29 6.25 -1.22
N LEU A 48 -4.97 6.01 -2.49
CA LEU A 48 -5.97 5.65 -3.50
C LEU A 48 -6.64 4.30 -3.16
N GLU A 49 -5.89 3.42 -2.54
CA GLU A 49 -6.35 2.10 -2.09
C GLU A 49 -7.50 2.17 -1.06
N HIS A 50 -7.65 3.29 -0.33
CA HIS A 50 -8.83 3.51 0.54
C HIS A 50 -10.13 3.52 -0.26
N LEU A 51 -10.10 4.08 -1.46
CA LEU A 51 -11.27 4.05 -2.36
C LEU A 51 -11.58 2.62 -2.79
N TYR A 52 -10.57 1.84 -3.19
CA TYR A 52 -10.76 0.44 -3.61
C TYR A 52 -11.25 -0.45 -2.48
N GLU A 53 -10.72 -0.31 -1.26
CA GLU A 53 -11.21 -1.06 -0.10
C GLU A 53 -12.66 -0.71 0.22
N THR A 54 -13.00 0.55 0.14
CA THR A 54 -14.34 1.04 0.44
C THR A 54 -15.34 0.54 -0.61
N LEU A 55 -14.98 0.59 -1.89
CA LEU A 55 -15.78 0.04 -2.99
C LEU A 55 -15.91 -1.49 -2.92
N GLY A 56 -14.90 -2.18 -2.35
CA GLY A 56 -14.90 -3.63 -2.18
C GLY A 56 -15.70 -4.13 -0.97
N ARG A 57 -16.03 -3.25 -0.02
CA ARG A 57 -16.89 -3.57 1.13
C ARG A 57 -18.35 -3.48 0.73
N SER A 58 -18.85 -4.49 0.01
CA SER A 58 -20.29 -4.60 -0.21
C SER A 58 -20.99 -5.08 1.06
N ASN A 59 -21.63 -4.19 1.79
CA ASN A 59 -22.76 -4.57 2.67
C ASN A 59 -23.98 -4.85 1.78
N MET A 60 -23.89 -5.90 0.98
CA MET A 60 -25.05 -6.37 0.24
C MET A 60 -26.00 -7.00 1.24
N GLY A 61 -27.18 -6.44 1.39
CA GLY A 61 -28.28 -7.10 2.05
C GLY A 61 -28.61 -8.43 1.37
N GLU A 62 -29.42 -9.26 2.01
CA GLU A 62 -29.85 -10.56 1.46
C GLU A 62 -30.52 -10.41 0.07
N ASP A 63 -31.03 -9.24 -0.25
CA ASP A 63 -31.62 -8.84 -1.54
C ASP A 63 -30.59 -8.39 -2.60
N GLY A 64 -29.30 -8.35 -2.25
CA GLY A 64 -28.21 -7.95 -3.14
C GLY A 64 -28.16 -6.44 -3.41
N ASN A 65 -28.89 -5.61 -2.67
CA ASN A 65 -28.88 -4.17 -2.76
C ASN A 65 -28.07 -3.54 -1.62
N GLU A 66 -27.18 -2.62 -1.96
CA GLU A 66 -26.44 -1.82 -0.97
C GLU A 66 -27.40 -0.72 -0.43
N SER A 67 -27.37 -0.51 0.89
CA SER A 67 -28.20 0.55 1.44
C SER A 67 -27.69 1.92 0.97
N ILE A 68 -28.57 2.75 0.42
CA ILE A 68 -28.28 4.12 -0.01
C ILE A 68 -27.66 4.94 1.14
N GLU A 69 -28.06 4.63 2.38
CA GLU A 69 -27.57 5.30 3.58
C GLU A 69 -26.09 4.97 3.85
N TYR A 70 -25.69 3.73 3.63
CA TYR A 70 -24.29 3.30 3.76
C TYR A 70 -23.41 3.97 2.70
N SER A 71 -23.85 4.01 1.45
CA SER A 71 -23.13 4.69 0.37
C SER A 71 -22.94 6.19 0.66
N LYS A 72 -23.96 6.86 1.21
CA LYS A 72 -23.87 8.25 1.65
C LYS A 72 -22.85 8.45 2.77
N GLN A 73 -22.87 7.57 3.78
CA GLN A 73 -21.92 7.64 4.89
C GLN A 73 -20.47 7.49 4.41
N ILE A 74 -20.22 6.58 3.50
CA ILE A 74 -18.89 6.36 2.91
C ILE A 74 -18.46 7.59 2.10
N ALA A 75 -19.32 8.15 1.27
CA ALA A 75 -19.03 9.36 0.52
C ALA A 75 -18.69 10.54 1.43
N GLN A 76 -19.40 10.69 2.54
CA GLN A 76 -19.13 11.73 3.54
C GLN A 76 -17.77 11.53 4.26
N GLN A 77 -17.40 10.30 4.60
CA GLN A 77 -16.08 10.00 5.18
C GLN A 77 -14.97 10.28 4.17
N HIS A 78 -15.18 9.94 2.92
CA HIS A 78 -14.23 10.21 1.85
C HIS A 78 -14.04 11.72 1.64
N HIS A 79 -15.15 12.47 1.60
CA HIS A 79 -15.11 13.93 1.53
C HIS A 79 -14.32 14.53 2.70
N PHE A 80 -14.61 14.09 3.93
CA PHE A 80 -13.88 14.51 5.12
C PHE A 80 -12.37 14.24 4.99
N PHE A 81 -11.96 13.07 4.47
CA PHE A 81 -10.55 12.77 4.27
C PHE A 81 -9.93 13.65 3.16
N SER A 82 -10.66 13.87 2.06
CA SER A 82 -10.21 14.76 0.98
C SER A 82 -9.94 16.18 1.48
N GLU A 83 -10.78 16.68 2.40
CA GLU A 83 -10.56 17.99 3.05
C GLU A 83 -9.26 18.01 3.88
N ILE A 84 -8.98 16.98 4.65
CA ILE A 84 -7.72 16.83 5.41
C ILE A 84 -6.53 16.71 4.43
N ALA A 85 -6.67 15.93 3.38
CA ALA A 85 -5.62 15.70 2.39
C ALA A 85 -5.35 16.94 1.50
N LYS A 86 -6.25 17.94 1.49
CA LYS A 86 -6.17 19.12 0.63
C LYS A 86 -5.97 18.76 -0.85
N GLY A 87 -6.68 17.74 -1.31
CA GLY A 87 -6.60 17.22 -2.67
C GLY A 87 -5.25 16.59 -3.03
N THR A 88 -4.50 16.07 -2.06
CA THR A 88 -3.29 15.27 -2.33
C THR A 88 -3.59 13.79 -2.17
N THR A 89 -3.13 13.00 -3.14
CA THR A 89 -3.36 11.54 -3.19
C THR A 89 -2.04 10.83 -3.42
N PHE A 90 -1.79 9.73 -2.72
CA PHE A 90 -0.66 8.86 -3.00
C PHE A 90 -0.83 8.20 -4.38
N TYR A 91 0.27 7.99 -5.07
CA TYR A 91 0.30 7.08 -6.21
C TYR A 91 0.12 5.63 -5.73
N GLY A 92 -0.42 4.78 -6.59
CA GLY A 92 -0.52 3.35 -6.33
C GLY A 92 0.84 2.66 -6.21
N TYR A 93 0.85 1.47 -5.62
CA TYR A 93 2.07 0.71 -5.35
C TYR A 93 2.93 0.52 -6.62
N GLU A 94 2.34 0.11 -7.74
CA GLU A 94 3.06 -0.18 -8.98
C GLU A 94 3.70 1.09 -9.56
N GLU A 95 3.07 2.23 -9.42
CA GLU A 95 3.59 3.52 -9.90
C GLU A 95 4.81 3.96 -9.11
N ILE A 96 4.75 3.83 -7.80
CA ILE A 96 5.86 4.15 -6.89
C ILE A 96 7.02 3.20 -7.14
N ALA A 97 6.77 1.90 -7.14
CA ALA A 97 7.80 0.90 -7.35
C ALA A 97 8.44 1.02 -8.74
N ALA A 98 7.65 1.29 -9.80
CA ALA A 98 8.17 1.56 -11.14
C ALA A 98 9.08 2.78 -11.15
N THR A 99 8.69 3.84 -10.44
CA THR A 99 9.48 5.07 -10.33
C THR A 99 10.78 4.82 -9.56
N GLU A 100 10.74 4.09 -8.46
CA GLU A 100 11.91 3.70 -7.66
C GLU A 100 12.88 2.86 -8.49
N ILE A 101 12.41 1.86 -9.23
CA ILE A 101 13.22 1.05 -10.13
C ILE A 101 13.92 1.93 -11.19
N MET A 102 13.17 2.81 -11.87
CA MET A 102 13.75 3.66 -12.89
C MET A 102 14.76 4.65 -12.32
N MET A 103 14.53 5.14 -11.10
CA MET A 103 15.49 5.99 -10.40
C MET A 103 16.75 5.20 -10.05
N LEU A 104 16.64 3.99 -9.49
CA LEU A 104 17.76 3.09 -9.22
C LEU A 104 18.60 2.85 -10.49
N LEU A 105 17.94 2.49 -11.60
CA LEU A 105 18.61 2.17 -12.85
C LEU A 105 19.33 3.38 -13.49
N ARG A 106 18.78 4.58 -13.34
CA ARG A 106 19.35 5.81 -13.93
C ARG A 106 20.35 6.52 -13.03
N GLN A 107 20.10 6.52 -11.71
CA GLN A 107 20.86 7.30 -10.73
C GLN A 107 21.68 6.45 -9.76
N GLY A 108 21.51 5.11 -9.77
CA GLY A 108 22.21 4.18 -8.87
C GLY A 108 21.64 4.14 -7.44
N ASN A 109 20.69 5.01 -7.10
CA ASN A 109 20.03 5.03 -5.79
C ASN A 109 18.60 5.60 -5.89
N VAL A 110 17.78 5.33 -4.86
CA VAL A 110 16.44 5.87 -4.74
C VAL A 110 16.42 6.97 -3.67
N LYS A 111 16.25 8.21 -4.10
CA LYS A 111 16.09 9.37 -3.19
C LYS A 111 14.61 9.65 -2.98
N PRO A 112 14.12 9.77 -1.73
CA PRO A 112 12.74 10.09 -1.47
C PRO A 112 12.44 11.54 -1.83
N ILE A 113 11.68 11.74 -2.91
CA ILE A 113 11.16 13.05 -3.32
C ILE A 113 9.65 12.97 -3.22
N GLN A 114 9.02 13.93 -2.52
CA GLN A 114 7.58 13.90 -2.26
C GLN A 114 6.73 13.71 -3.53
N SER A 115 7.09 14.38 -4.63
CA SER A 115 6.38 14.26 -5.91
C SER A 115 6.44 12.89 -6.57
N MET A 116 7.26 11.96 -6.06
CA MET A 116 7.27 10.56 -6.51
C MET A 116 6.21 9.72 -5.82
N TYR A 117 5.75 10.14 -4.64
CA TYR A 117 4.87 9.35 -3.80
C TYR A 117 3.43 9.85 -3.83
N PHE A 118 3.22 11.15 -4.05
CA PHE A 118 1.87 11.70 -4.11
C PHE A 118 1.79 12.94 -5.02
N HIS A 119 0.60 13.17 -5.54
CA HIS A 119 0.27 14.26 -6.45
C HIS A 119 -1.02 14.96 -6.02
N LYS A 120 -1.34 16.07 -6.67
CA LYS A 120 -2.66 16.69 -6.54
C LYS A 120 -3.65 15.93 -7.41
N ALA A 121 -4.66 15.35 -6.79
CA ALA A 121 -5.81 14.77 -7.47
C ALA A 121 -7.04 15.22 -6.70
N TYR A 122 -7.90 15.98 -7.36
CA TYR A 122 -9.19 16.36 -6.83
C TYR A 122 -10.18 15.32 -7.34
N TYR A 123 -10.62 14.42 -6.45
CA TYR A 123 -11.81 13.65 -6.69
C TYR A 123 -12.98 14.55 -6.35
N ALA A 124 -13.71 15.02 -7.36
CA ALA A 124 -14.92 15.78 -7.13
C ALA A 124 -15.94 14.90 -6.39
N ASP A 125 -16.64 15.47 -5.42
CA ASP A 125 -17.65 14.75 -4.63
C ASP A 125 -18.70 14.08 -5.51
N ILE A 126 -19.04 14.68 -6.66
CA ILE A 126 -19.98 14.17 -7.66
C ILE A 126 -19.45 12.88 -8.30
N GLU A 127 -18.17 12.79 -8.65
CA GLU A 127 -17.58 11.59 -9.27
C GLU A 127 -17.59 10.41 -8.28
N ILE A 128 -17.37 10.66 -7.00
CA ILE A 128 -17.42 9.64 -5.96
C ILE A 128 -18.85 9.15 -5.75
N LEU A 129 -19.82 10.05 -5.69
CA LEU A 129 -21.25 9.72 -5.59
C LEU A 129 -21.72 8.94 -6.81
N ASP A 130 -21.26 9.29 -8.02
CA ASP A 130 -21.57 8.56 -9.25
C ASP A 130 -20.91 7.17 -9.27
N ILE A 131 -19.69 7.04 -8.80
CA ILE A 131 -19.03 5.74 -8.65
C ILE A 131 -19.82 4.87 -7.65
N TYR A 132 -20.30 5.43 -6.55
CA TYR A 132 -21.13 4.70 -5.59
C TYR A 132 -22.53 4.41 -6.11
N ALA A 133 -23.20 5.36 -6.76
CA ALA A 133 -24.54 5.17 -7.31
C ALA A 133 -24.58 4.17 -8.48
N ASN A 134 -23.54 4.17 -9.33
CA ASN A 134 -23.39 3.26 -10.47
C ASN A 134 -22.50 2.05 -10.14
N GLY A 135 -21.82 2.07 -9.01
CA GLY A 135 -20.84 1.09 -8.57
C GLY A 135 -21.41 -0.27 -8.15
N HIS A 136 -22.74 -0.37 -8.06
CA HIS A 136 -23.41 -1.61 -7.69
C HIS A 136 -23.05 -2.77 -8.65
N LYS A 137 -22.93 -2.48 -9.94
CA LYS A 137 -22.51 -3.44 -10.97
C LYS A 137 -21.00 -3.68 -10.93
N PHE A 138 -20.24 -2.63 -10.68
CA PHE A 138 -18.78 -2.63 -10.58
C PHE A 138 -18.30 -3.41 -9.35
N ASN A 139 -19.00 -3.34 -8.22
CA ASN A 139 -18.68 -4.06 -7.00
C ASN A 139 -18.87 -5.57 -7.11
N LYS A 140 -19.94 -6.05 -7.78
CA LYS A 140 -20.14 -7.48 -8.03
C LYS A 140 -19.03 -8.06 -8.90
N GLU A 141 -18.68 -7.36 -9.97
CA GLU A 141 -17.65 -7.79 -10.91
C GLU A 141 -16.25 -7.74 -10.28
N ASN A 142 -15.94 -6.70 -9.49
CA ASN A 142 -14.67 -6.59 -8.77
C ASN A 142 -14.55 -7.59 -7.62
N HIS A 143 -15.60 -7.85 -6.88
CA HIS A 143 -15.58 -8.85 -5.81
C HIS A 143 -15.37 -10.27 -6.37
N PHE A 144 -16.04 -10.61 -7.45
CA PHE A 144 -15.86 -11.88 -8.15
C PHE A 144 -14.44 -11.97 -8.76
N TYR A 145 -13.97 -10.90 -9.39
CA TYR A 145 -12.64 -10.81 -9.98
C TYR A 145 -11.54 -10.93 -8.91
N ASN A 146 -11.69 -10.26 -7.78
CA ASN A 146 -10.78 -10.39 -6.65
C ASN A 146 -10.79 -11.81 -6.08
N GLN A 147 -11.94 -12.48 -5.94
CA GLN A 147 -12.00 -13.86 -5.46
C GLN A 147 -11.27 -14.82 -6.40
N GLU A 148 -11.43 -14.70 -7.72
CA GLU A 148 -10.73 -15.56 -8.70
C GLU A 148 -9.22 -15.28 -8.70
N LEU A 149 -8.78 -14.04 -8.67
CA LEU A 149 -7.39 -13.63 -8.54
C LEU A 149 -6.73 -14.20 -7.27
N PHE A 150 -7.49 -14.27 -6.18
CA PHE A 150 -7.02 -14.80 -4.91
C PHE A 150 -7.02 -16.32 -4.83
N LYS A 151 -7.83 -17.03 -5.61
CA LYS A 151 -7.78 -18.51 -5.65
C LYS A 151 -6.42 -19.01 -6.12
N ASP A 152 -5.89 -18.48 -7.21
CA ASP A 152 -4.60 -18.89 -7.76
C ASP A 152 -3.41 -18.42 -6.91
N VAL A 153 -3.56 -17.28 -6.24
CA VAL A 153 -2.53 -16.74 -5.36
C VAL A 153 -2.50 -17.45 -4.00
N ASN A 154 -3.62 -17.99 -3.53
CA ASN A 154 -3.71 -18.71 -2.26
C ASN A 154 -2.86 -19.98 -2.23
N GLY A 155 -2.72 -20.71 -3.35
CA GLY A 155 -1.86 -21.91 -3.43
C GLY A 155 -0.39 -21.58 -3.16
N LEU A 156 0.15 -20.59 -3.84
CA LEU A 156 1.54 -20.12 -3.65
C LEU A 156 1.78 -19.57 -2.25
N ARG A 157 0.76 -18.96 -1.62
CA ARG A 157 0.86 -18.40 -0.27
C ARG A 157 0.79 -19.47 0.81
N GLU A 158 0.00 -20.50 0.64
CA GLU A 158 -0.01 -21.63 1.56
C GLU A 158 1.32 -22.37 1.55
N ASP A 159 1.97 -22.52 0.40
CA ASP A 159 3.31 -23.09 0.30
C ASP A 159 4.36 -22.18 0.98
N MET A 160 4.26 -20.88 0.79
CA MET A 160 5.12 -19.90 1.47
C MET A 160 4.91 -19.90 3.00
N LYS A 161 3.65 -20.03 3.45
CA LYS A 161 3.28 -20.16 4.86
C LYS A 161 3.84 -21.45 5.47
N LYS A 162 3.70 -22.59 4.81
CA LYS A 162 4.28 -23.88 5.27
C LYS A 162 5.81 -23.78 5.37
N ALA A 163 6.46 -23.27 4.33
CA ALA A 163 7.91 -23.04 4.35
C ALA A 163 8.32 -22.07 5.47
N GLY A 164 7.57 -20.99 5.69
CA GLY A 164 7.81 -20.04 6.76
C GLY A 164 7.68 -20.66 8.14
N GLN A 165 6.66 -21.48 8.38
CA GLN A 165 6.47 -22.19 9.64
C GLN A 165 7.58 -23.21 9.93
N GLU A 166 8.04 -23.93 8.94
CA GLU A 166 9.13 -24.90 9.10
C GLU A 166 10.46 -24.21 9.37
N LEU A 167 10.79 -23.17 8.60
CA LEU A 167 12.02 -22.41 8.74
C LEU A 167 12.09 -21.56 10.01
N SER A 168 10.95 -21.14 10.56
CA SER A 168 10.90 -20.32 11.78
C SER A 168 11.17 -21.06 13.07
N LYS A 169 11.14 -22.39 13.06
CA LYS A 169 11.38 -23.23 14.25
C LYS A 169 12.76 -22.98 14.88
N PRO A 170 13.88 -22.92 14.11
CA PRO A 170 15.17 -22.62 14.68
C PRO A 170 15.42 -21.13 14.91
N ASP A 171 15.06 -20.26 13.95
CA ASP A 171 15.31 -18.81 14.02
C ASP A 171 14.37 -18.04 13.07
N LYS A 172 13.52 -17.19 13.66
CA LYS A 172 12.57 -16.36 12.89
C LYS A 172 13.23 -15.31 12.00
N SER A 173 14.37 -14.76 12.43
CA SER A 173 15.08 -13.74 11.66
C SER A 173 15.71 -14.32 10.39
N LEU A 174 16.31 -15.50 10.51
CA LEU A 174 16.86 -16.23 9.37
C LEU A 174 15.73 -16.64 8.39
N ALA A 175 14.58 -17.04 8.92
CA ALA A 175 13.41 -17.37 8.10
C ALA A 175 12.89 -16.16 7.31
N LEU A 176 12.82 -14.98 7.93
CA LEU A 176 12.44 -13.74 7.25
C LEU A 176 13.37 -13.42 6.09
N ASP A 177 14.69 -13.42 6.34
CA ASP A 177 15.69 -13.15 5.31
C ASP A 177 15.62 -14.16 4.16
N TYR A 178 15.49 -15.43 4.47
CA TYR A 178 15.35 -16.49 3.47
C TYR A 178 14.11 -16.32 2.60
N LEU A 179 12.95 -16.00 3.20
CA LEU A 179 11.71 -15.77 2.45
C LEU A 179 11.77 -14.50 1.57
N CYS A 180 12.44 -13.45 2.02
CA CYS A 180 12.71 -12.29 1.19
C CYS A 180 13.59 -12.65 -0.02
N LYS A 181 14.60 -13.49 0.17
CA LYS A 181 15.44 -14.00 -0.92
C LYS A 181 14.66 -14.88 -1.91
N ILE A 182 13.76 -15.74 -1.42
CA ILE A 182 12.87 -16.54 -2.30
C ILE A 182 12.00 -15.63 -3.17
N GLN A 183 11.37 -14.61 -2.59
CA GLN A 183 10.55 -13.66 -3.33
C GLN A 183 11.38 -12.93 -4.39
N THR A 184 12.59 -12.51 -4.05
CA THR A 184 13.51 -11.85 -4.99
C THR A 184 13.86 -12.79 -6.14
N ARG A 185 14.22 -14.05 -5.87
CA ARG A 185 14.53 -15.04 -6.91
C ARG A 185 13.35 -15.29 -7.83
N ALA A 186 12.15 -15.47 -7.27
CA ALA A 186 10.93 -15.65 -8.06
C ALA A 186 10.67 -14.46 -8.98
N TYR A 187 10.94 -13.24 -8.52
CA TYR A 187 10.81 -12.02 -9.32
C TYR A 187 11.86 -11.98 -10.46
N ILE A 188 13.11 -12.30 -10.16
CA ILE A 188 14.19 -12.36 -11.14
C ILE A 188 13.88 -13.38 -12.25
N GLU A 189 13.43 -14.59 -11.88
CA GLU A 189 13.07 -15.60 -12.86
C GLU A 189 11.88 -15.17 -13.75
N GLY A 190 10.89 -14.48 -13.16
CA GLY A 190 9.81 -13.84 -13.95
C GLY A 190 10.35 -12.82 -14.96
N LEU A 191 11.30 -11.96 -14.56
CA LEU A 191 11.96 -11.00 -15.44
C LEU A 191 12.73 -11.67 -16.58
N LYS A 192 13.52 -12.69 -16.26
CA LYS A 192 14.29 -13.47 -17.23
C LYS A 192 13.38 -14.13 -18.26
N GLU A 193 12.28 -14.72 -17.81
CA GLU A 193 11.30 -15.36 -18.70
C GLU A 193 10.64 -14.36 -19.66
N LEU A 194 10.25 -13.19 -19.18
CA LEU A 194 9.69 -12.12 -20.04
C LEU A 194 10.71 -11.63 -21.07
N CYS A 195 11.97 -11.46 -20.67
CA CYS A 195 13.05 -11.11 -21.60
C CYS A 195 13.28 -12.20 -22.65
N ARG A 196 13.19 -13.47 -22.26
CA ARG A 196 13.38 -14.62 -23.14
C ARG A 196 12.27 -14.76 -24.18
N LYS A 197 11.02 -14.55 -23.77
CA LYS A 197 9.85 -14.62 -24.67
C LYS A 197 9.74 -13.45 -25.64
N GLY A 198 10.51 -12.38 -25.42
CA GLY A 198 10.40 -11.17 -26.24
C GLY A 198 9.04 -10.47 -26.07
N GLU A 199 8.27 -10.85 -25.05
CA GLU A 199 6.95 -10.30 -24.71
C GLU A 199 7.04 -8.88 -24.16
N VAL A 200 8.14 -8.20 -24.42
CA VAL A 200 8.35 -6.79 -24.14
C VAL A 200 7.36 -5.90 -24.91
N ASN A 201 6.59 -6.48 -25.82
CA ASN A 201 5.56 -5.80 -26.59
C ASN A 201 4.16 -6.09 -26.02
N VAL A 202 3.90 -5.65 -24.79
CA VAL A 202 2.59 -5.79 -24.16
C VAL A 202 1.59 -4.76 -24.73
N ARG A 203 1.41 -4.76 -26.03
CA ARG A 203 0.32 -4.02 -26.70
C ARG A 203 -1.05 -4.69 -26.51
N GLY A 204 -1.14 -5.73 -25.70
CA GLY A 204 -2.33 -6.54 -25.60
C GLY A 204 -2.74 -6.97 -24.20
N VAL A 205 -2.29 -6.30 -23.17
CA VAL A 205 -2.86 -6.50 -21.84
C VAL A 205 -4.24 -5.85 -21.82
N GLN A 206 -5.22 -6.58 -22.32
CA GLN A 206 -6.62 -6.23 -22.10
C GLN A 206 -6.90 -6.40 -20.61
N CYS A 207 -7.21 -5.29 -19.94
CA CYS A 207 -7.76 -5.28 -18.60
C CYS A 207 -9.04 -6.13 -18.56
N GLY A 208 -8.96 -7.41 -18.26
CA GLY A 208 -10.13 -8.29 -18.23
C GLY A 208 -9.83 -9.77 -18.08
N LYS A 209 -8.59 -10.21 -18.30
CA LYS A 209 -8.19 -11.62 -18.15
C LYS A 209 -6.72 -11.71 -17.73
N ILE A 210 -6.32 -10.95 -16.71
CA ILE A 210 -4.93 -10.96 -16.31
C ILE A 210 -4.76 -11.85 -15.09
N ASN A 211 -4.50 -13.12 -15.32
CA ASN A 211 -3.81 -13.98 -14.38
C ASN A 211 -2.32 -13.58 -14.35
N ILE A 212 -2.01 -12.40 -13.84
CA ILE A 212 -0.61 -12.01 -13.68
C ILE A 212 -0.22 -12.35 -12.26
N PRO A 213 0.72 -13.28 -12.08
CA PRO A 213 1.32 -13.49 -10.76
C PRO A 213 1.88 -12.17 -10.25
N ASN A 214 1.59 -11.76 -9.03
CA ASN A 214 2.03 -10.52 -8.38
C ASN A 214 3.51 -10.15 -8.59
N LYS A 215 4.35 -11.13 -8.91
CA LYS A 215 5.79 -10.99 -9.15
C LYS A 215 6.16 -10.31 -10.48
N VAL A 216 5.19 -10.11 -11.38
CA VAL A 216 5.43 -9.61 -12.76
C VAL A 216 4.69 -8.30 -13.05
N ASP A 217 3.70 -7.93 -12.23
CA ASP A 217 2.81 -6.79 -12.44
C ASP A 217 3.58 -5.49 -12.64
N LEU A 218 4.55 -5.25 -11.76
CA LEU A 218 5.39 -4.07 -11.81
C LEU A 218 6.20 -3.96 -13.08
N LEU A 219 6.77 -5.08 -13.54
CA LEU A 219 7.52 -5.11 -14.79
C LEU A 219 6.61 -4.85 -15.98
N LEU A 220 5.42 -5.44 -16.01
CA LEU A 220 4.46 -5.21 -17.08
C LEU A 220 4.08 -3.74 -17.19
N LYS A 221 3.87 -3.07 -16.07
CA LYS A 221 3.60 -1.64 -16.06
C LYS A 221 4.78 -0.82 -16.58
N LEU A 222 5.99 -1.14 -16.15
CA LEU A 222 7.21 -0.51 -16.67
C LEU A 222 7.35 -0.68 -18.19
N LEU A 223 7.03 -1.88 -18.69
CA LEU A 223 7.06 -2.19 -20.11
C LEU A 223 5.96 -1.46 -20.90
N CYS A 224 4.74 -1.42 -20.37
CA CYS A 224 3.62 -0.67 -20.94
C CYS A 224 3.96 0.82 -21.08
N ASP A 225 4.61 1.39 -20.08
CA ASP A 225 5.09 2.78 -20.10
C ASP A 225 6.30 2.99 -21.04
N LYS A 226 6.81 1.93 -21.69
CA LYS A 226 7.99 1.94 -22.58
C LYS A 226 9.24 2.57 -21.96
N LYS A 227 9.36 2.52 -20.63
CA LYS A 227 10.48 3.09 -19.89
C LYS A 227 11.58 2.09 -19.63
N LEU A 228 11.28 0.79 -19.73
CA LEU A 228 12.20 -0.30 -19.50
C LEU A 228 12.49 -1.01 -20.82
N ASP A 229 13.71 -0.88 -21.33
CA ASP A 229 14.21 -1.66 -22.46
C ASP A 229 14.93 -2.93 -21.98
N LYS A 230 15.33 -3.79 -22.91
CA LYS A 230 16.05 -5.05 -22.64
C LYS A 230 17.34 -4.81 -21.84
N ARG A 231 18.07 -3.72 -22.11
CA ARG A 231 19.32 -3.39 -21.44
C ARG A 231 19.07 -2.99 -19.99
N LEU A 232 18.05 -2.16 -19.75
CA LEU A 232 17.65 -1.77 -18.41
C LEU A 232 17.08 -2.95 -17.62
N ALA A 233 16.33 -3.87 -18.27
CA ALA A 233 15.85 -5.10 -17.63
C ALA A 233 17.02 -5.99 -17.19
N GLN A 234 18.06 -6.16 -17.99
CA GLN A 234 19.27 -6.89 -17.61
C GLN A 234 20.00 -6.22 -16.46
N LYS A 235 20.11 -4.88 -16.48
CA LYS A 235 20.69 -4.13 -15.37
C LYS A 235 19.88 -4.32 -14.07
N LEU A 236 18.55 -4.31 -14.16
CA LEU A 236 17.68 -4.59 -13.02
C LEU A 236 17.91 -5.99 -12.45
N ILE A 237 18.01 -7.00 -13.31
CA ILE A 237 18.32 -8.38 -12.89
C ILE A 237 19.62 -8.41 -12.10
N CYS A 238 20.70 -7.81 -12.59
CA CYS A 238 21.98 -7.75 -11.89
C CYS A 238 21.88 -7.03 -10.53
N GLU A 239 21.16 -5.92 -10.46
CA GLU A 239 20.93 -5.21 -9.18
C GLU A 239 20.17 -6.07 -8.18
N LEU A 240 19.13 -6.79 -8.63
CA LEU A 240 18.34 -7.68 -7.79
C LEU A 240 19.11 -8.93 -7.35
N GLU A 241 19.95 -9.51 -8.22
CA GLU A 241 20.82 -10.64 -7.87
C GLU A 241 21.84 -10.24 -6.79
N THR A 242 22.30 -8.99 -6.83
CA THR A 242 23.33 -8.49 -5.90
C THR A 242 22.74 -8.02 -4.57
N HIS A 243 21.62 -7.30 -4.61
CA HIS A 243 21.10 -6.57 -3.45
C HIS A 243 19.68 -6.97 -3.05
N GLY A 244 19.05 -7.91 -3.75
CA GLY A 244 17.63 -8.20 -3.55
C GLY A 244 16.77 -6.94 -3.77
N PHE A 245 15.70 -6.81 -2.99
CA PHE A 245 14.85 -5.61 -3.02
C PHE A 245 15.36 -4.46 -2.14
N GLU A 246 16.50 -4.59 -1.51
CA GLU A 246 16.96 -3.64 -0.49
C GLU A 246 17.07 -2.20 -1.00
N LYS A 247 17.47 -2.04 -2.26
CA LYS A 247 17.60 -0.73 -2.93
C LYS A 247 16.30 -0.19 -3.51
N ILE A 248 15.20 -0.95 -3.45
CA ILE A 248 13.87 -0.56 -3.94
C ILE A 248 12.91 -0.56 -2.76
N PRO A 249 12.75 0.58 -2.06
CA PRO A 249 12.07 0.64 -0.76
C PRO A 249 10.67 0.04 -0.75
N SER A 250 9.83 0.34 -1.75
CA SER A 250 8.46 -0.19 -1.81
C SER A 250 8.46 -1.72 -1.94
N MET A 251 9.31 -2.30 -2.78
CA MET A 251 9.42 -3.75 -2.93
C MET A 251 10.03 -4.40 -1.68
N ASN A 252 11.01 -3.75 -1.04
CA ASN A 252 11.59 -4.25 0.20
C ASN A 252 10.56 -4.29 1.34
N ILE A 253 9.76 -3.24 1.51
CA ILE A 253 8.71 -3.19 2.54
C ILE A 253 7.68 -4.29 2.27
N ARG A 254 7.18 -4.38 1.03
CA ARG A 254 6.20 -5.40 0.63
C ARG A 254 6.71 -6.82 0.88
N SER A 255 7.93 -7.10 0.44
CA SER A 255 8.56 -8.41 0.61
C SER A 255 8.74 -8.77 2.08
N SER A 256 9.20 -7.83 2.91
CA SER A 256 9.41 -8.03 4.34
C SER A 256 8.09 -8.33 5.08
N LEU A 257 7.03 -7.59 4.81
CA LEU A 257 5.73 -7.80 5.43
C LEU A 257 5.07 -9.11 4.99
N ASN A 258 5.20 -9.50 3.71
CA ASN A 258 4.78 -10.81 3.23
C ASN A 258 5.54 -11.95 3.91
N ALA A 259 6.84 -11.81 4.10
CA ALA A 259 7.66 -12.78 4.80
C ALA A 259 7.27 -12.89 6.29
N ASP A 260 7.01 -11.76 6.97
CA ASP A 260 6.54 -11.75 8.36
C ASP A 260 5.21 -12.50 8.53
N MET A 261 4.26 -12.30 7.62
CA MET A 261 3.00 -13.05 7.62
C MET A 261 3.23 -14.55 7.51
N ALA A 262 4.09 -14.98 6.58
CA ALA A 262 4.40 -16.39 6.37
C ALA A 262 5.09 -17.02 7.59
N VAL A 263 6.09 -16.34 8.16
CA VAL A 263 6.82 -16.79 9.37
C VAL A 263 5.88 -16.91 10.58
N ASN A 264 4.88 -16.04 10.68
CA ASN A 264 3.89 -16.10 11.76
C ASN A 264 2.69 -17.01 11.44
N GLY A 265 2.75 -17.76 10.34
CA GLY A 265 1.73 -18.74 9.96
C GLY A 265 0.38 -18.14 9.60
N LYS A 266 0.36 -16.87 9.18
CA LYS A 266 -0.86 -16.16 8.79
C LYS A 266 -1.23 -16.46 7.35
N SER A 267 -2.49 -16.81 7.13
CA SER A 267 -3.07 -16.81 5.78
C SER A 267 -3.34 -15.37 5.36
N GLN A 268 -3.02 -15.04 4.12
CA GLN A 268 -3.19 -13.70 3.58
C GLN A 268 -4.60 -13.54 3.00
N THR A 269 -5.28 -12.51 3.41
CA THR A 269 -6.57 -12.08 2.85
C THR A 269 -6.37 -10.98 1.79
N PRO A 270 -7.41 -10.67 0.97
CA PRO A 270 -7.39 -9.51 0.08
C PRO A 270 -7.05 -8.21 0.80
N ASN A 271 -7.60 -8.00 1.99
CA ASN A 271 -7.32 -6.80 2.78
C ASN A 271 -5.85 -6.72 3.21
N ASP A 272 -5.24 -7.85 3.58
CA ASP A 272 -3.81 -7.86 3.93
C ASP A 272 -2.92 -7.42 2.77
N VAL A 273 -3.28 -7.76 1.52
CA VAL A 273 -2.53 -7.29 0.33
C VAL A 273 -2.62 -5.78 0.20
N ILE A 274 -3.82 -5.24 0.31
CA ILE A 274 -4.07 -3.80 0.24
C ILE A 274 -3.29 -3.07 1.34
N ASP A 275 -3.32 -3.58 2.56
CA ASP A 275 -2.61 -3.00 3.70
C ASP A 275 -1.08 -3.08 3.55
N ILE A 276 -0.57 -4.16 2.97
CA ILE A 276 0.85 -4.30 2.68
C ILE A 276 1.27 -3.30 1.58
N ASP A 277 0.48 -3.15 0.53
CA ASP A 277 0.75 -2.19 -0.53
C ASP A 277 0.69 -0.74 -0.02
N ARG A 278 -0.26 -0.42 0.86
CA ARG A 278 -0.32 0.88 1.57
C ARG A 278 0.92 1.14 2.42
N ALA A 279 1.38 0.13 3.16
CA ALA A 279 2.62 0.26 3.93
C ALA A 279 3.82 0.46 2.99
N ALA A 280 3.88 -0.24 1.87
CA ALA A 280 4.92 -0.10 0.87
C ALA A 280 4.96 1.30 0.23
N ILE A 281 3.79 1.93 0.09
CA ILE A 281 3.66 3.29 -0.45
C ILE A 281 4.04 4.34 0.60
N GLY A 282 3.42 4.27 1.78
CA GLY A 282 3.43 5.36 2.75
C GLY A 282 4.63 5.35 3.69
N LEU A 283 5.13 4.19 4.09
CA LEU A 283 6.11 4.06 5.16
C LEU A 283 7.43 4.79 4.84
N ARG A 284 7.91 4.70 3.60
CA ARG A 284 9.19 5.28 3.20
C ARG A 284 9.23 6.79 3.24
N ILE A 285 8.10 7.45 3.00
CA ILE A 285 8.02 8.92 2.85
C ILE A 285 7.42 9.63 4.04
N SER A 286 6.71 8.91 4.91
CA SER A 286 6.01 9.48 6.06
C SER A 286 6.95 9.69 7.25
N ASP A 287 6.79 10.83 7.92
CA ASP A 287 7.41 11.07 9.23
C ASP A 287 6.63 10.34 10.32
N TYR A 288 5.32 10.25 10.15
CA TYR A 288 4.36 9.58 11.04
C TYR A 288 3.48 8.63 10.22
N PHE A 289 3.37 7.38 10.67
CA PHE A 289 2.58 6.36 9.99
C PHE A 289 1.57 5.76 10.97
N PHE A 290 0.29 5.96 10.71
CA PHE A 290 -0.78 5.45 11.54
C PHE A 290 -1.41 4.23 10.89
N ALA A 291 -1.31 3.07 11.55
CA ALA A 291 -1.81 1.79 11.07
C ALA A 291 -2.58 1.05 12.17
N ASP A 292 -3.22 -0.08 11.85
CA ASP A 292 -3.75 -0.98 12.85
C ASP A 292 -2.64 -1.56 13.76
N ASN A 293 -3.04 -2.15 14.88
CA ASN A 293 -2.07 -2.67 15.85
C ASN A 293 -1.23 -3.82 15.30
N GLU A 294 -1.79 -4.64 14.45
CA GLU A 294 -1.12 -5.80 13.90
C GLU A 294 -0.09 -5.38 12.85
N LYS A 295 -0.45 -4.46 11.98
CA LYS A 295 0.45 -3.88 10.99
C LYS A 295 1.60 -3.13 11.65
N LYS A 296 1.32 -2.36 12.71
CA LYS A 296 2.36 -1.73 13.54
C LYS A 296 3.37 -2.77 14.03
N LEU A 297 2.90 -3.86 14.66
CA LEU A 297 3.77 -4.91 15.16
C LEU A 297 4.57 -5.61 14.05
N ALA A 298 3.97 -5.82 12.88
CA ALA A 298 4.67 -6.39 11.72
C ALA A 298 5.80 -5.48 11.23
N ILE A 299 5.53 -4.18 11.10
CA ILE A 299 6.53 -3.16 10.72
C ILE A 299 7.70 -3.15 11.73
N GLU A 300 7.41 -3.17 13.03
CA GLU A 300 8.41 -3.16 14.11
C GLU A 300 9.23 -4.47 14.12
N ARG A 301 8.59 -5.65 13.94
CA ARG A 301 9.31 -6.94 13.84
C ARG A 301 10.28 -6.98 12.67
N CYS A 302 9.89 -6.42 11.53
CA CYS A 302 10.73 -6.28 10.35
C CYS A 302 11.74 -5.12 10.46
N GLN A 303 11.75 -4.35 11.54
CA GLN A 303 12.58 -3.16 11.78
C GLN A 303 12.48 -2.09 10.65
N LEU A 304 11.35 -2.06 9.96
CA LEU A 304 11.13 -1.13 8.85
C LEU A 304 10.95 0.31 9.34
N ASP A 305 10.40 0.49 10.54
CA ASP A 305 10.32 1.77 11.25
C ASP A 305 11.70 2.41 11.43
N LYS A 306 12.67 1.63 11.88
CA LYS A 306 14.07 2.05 12.06
C LYS A 306 14.76 2.29 10.72
N LYS A 307 14.61 1.35 9.78
CA LYS A 307 15.22 1.42 8.45
C LYS A 307 14.80 2.68 7.69
N TYR A 308 13.52 3.02 7.76
CA TYR A 308 12.95 4.17 7.05
C TYR A 308 12.76 5.42 7.93
N GLN A 309 13.14 5.35 9.21
CA GLN A 309 13.09 6.46 10.17
C GLN A 309 11.67 7.05 10.31
N THR A 310 10.66 6.17 10.36
CA THR A 310 9.25 6.54 10.45
C THR A 310 8.71 6.18 11.82
N LYS A 311 8.04 7.11 12.50
CA LYS A 311 7.36 6.84 13.77
C LYS A 311 6.02 6.18 13.51
N ILE A 312 5.77 5.00 14.13
CA ILE A 312 4.56 4.21 13.89
C ILE A 312 3.59 4.36 15.05
N TYR A 313 2.34 4.68 14.71
CA TYR A 313 1.23 4.85 15.66
C TYR A 313 0.12 3.86 15.36
N SER A 314 -0.73 3.61 16.37
CA SER A 314 -1.86 2.67 16.25
C SER A 314 -3.07 3.13 17.07
N ALA A 315 -4.18 2.38 16.99
CA ALA A 315 -5.43 2.68 17.70
C ALA A 315 -5.37 2.62 19.22
N LYS A 316 -4.28 2.11 19.81
CA LYS A 316 -4.13 2.08 21.26
C LYS A 316 -4.15 3.50 21.83
N LYS A 317 -4.88 3.70 22.93
CA LYS A 317 -5.07 5.01 23.57
C LYS A 317 -3.76 5.76 23.78
N ASP A 318 -2.75 5.10 24.31
CA ASP A 318 -1.44 5.70 24.58
C ASP A 318 -0.73 6.11 23.27
N SER A 319 -0.89 5.32 22.21
CA SER A 319 -0.32 5.62 20.90
C SER A 319 -0.98 6.84 20.24
N VAL A 320 -2.32 6.95 20.36
CA VAL A 320 -3.05 8.13 19.87
C VAL A 320 -2.67 9.37 20.66
N SER A 321 -2.59 9.26 22.00
CA SER A 321 -2.15 10.36 22.87
C SER A 321 -0.73 10.82 22.54
N SER A 322 0.18 9.87 22.30
CA SER A 322 1.56 10.16 21.90
C SER A 322 1.62 10.91 20.55
N LEU A 323 0.80 10.50 19.57
CA LEU A 323 0.73 11.22 18.29
C LEU A 323 0.20 12.65 18.46
N ILE A 324 -0.83 12.84 19.29
CA ILE A 324 -1.36 14.19 19.61
C ILE A 324 -0.25 15.06 20.20
N THR A 325 0.51 14.56 21.17
CA THR A 325 1.64 15.28 21.77
C THR A 325 2.67 15.67 20.72
N GLU A 326 3.12 14.70 19.90
CA GLU A 326 4.08 14.95 18.82
C GLU A 326 3.61 16.01 17.82
N LEU A 327 2.34 15.93 17.40
CA LEU A 327 1.78 16.91 16.47
C LEU A 327 1.61 18.28 17.11
N SER A 328 1.37 18.34 18.43
CA SER A 328 1.24 19.63 19.16
C SER A 328 2.56 20.40 19.19
N GLU A 329 3.69 19.70 19.21
CA GLU A 329 5.04 20.26 19.25
C GLU A 329 5.55 20.76 17.87
N LEU A 330 4.81 20.47 16.78
CA LEU A 330 5.13 20.97 15.44
C LEU A 330 4.72 22.45 15.28
#